data_c64b57ebdf2d7166e66901668243d610
#
_entry.id   c64b57ebdf2d7166e66901668243d610
#
_cell.length_a   1.000
_cell.length_b   1.000
_cell.length_c   1.000
_cell.angle_alpha   90.00
_cell.angle_beta   90.00
_cell.angle_gamma   90.00
#
_symmetry.space_group_name_H-M   'P 1'
#
loop_
_entity.id
_entity.type
_entity.pdbx_description
1 polymer ?
#
loop_
_entity_poly.entity_id
_entity_poly.type
_entity_poly.pdbx_seq_one_letter_code
_entity_poly.pdbx_strand_id
1 'polypeptide(L)'
;MPDPQPGELWWAYLDPAVGCEQGGRRPIVVISSRRYLKTVDTLLISVPVTSVDRGWPNHVPLTGQSDVVGWAVTEQPRVLSRDRLSTPAGQVSTECLKLIRQWVHESVSD
;
A
#
# COMPACT_ATOMS: atom_id res chain seq x y z
N MET A 1 -11.02 11.86 -9.42
CA MET A 1 -10.46 11.41 -8.16
C MET A 1 -10.35 9.90 -8.17
N PRO A 2 -9.19 9.34 -7.86
CA PRO A 2 -9.07 7.89 -7.79
C PRO A 2 -9.99 7.28 -6.73
N ASP A 3 -10.46 6.10 -7.02
CA ASP A 3 -11.36 5.38 -6.12
C ASP A 3 -10.71 4.05 -5.73
N PRO A 4 -9.77 4.08 -4.80
CA PRO A 4 -9.04 2.87 -4.43
C PRO A 4 -9.92 1.86 -3.72
N GLN A 5 -9.60 0.59 -3.91
CA GLN A 5 -10.29 -0.52 -3.28
C GLN A 5 -9.30 -1.34 -2.44
N PRO A 6 -9.78 -2.07 -1.43
CA PRO A 6 -8.88 -2.87 -0.59
C PRO A 6 -8.07 -3.85 -1.42
N GLY A 7 -6.78 -3.92 -1.15
CA GLY A 7 -5.88 -4.85 -1.81
C GLY A 7 -5.32 -4.37 -3.13
N GLU A 8 -5.75 -3.21 -3.60
CA GLU A 8 -5.20 -2.68 -4.85
C GLU A 8 -3.79 -2.17 -4.65
N LEU A 9 -2.98 -2.36 -5.69
CA LEU A 9 -1.66 -1.75 -5.79
C LEU A 9 -1.79 -0.48 -6.62
N TRP A 10 -1.16 0.57 -6.14
CA TRP A 10 -1.13 1.85 -6.84
C TRP A 10 0.28 2.42 -6.80
N TRP A 11 0.65 3.10 -7.87
CA TRP A 11 1.81 3.99 -7.84
C TRP A 11 1.38 5.27 -7.15
N ALA A 12 2.16 5.72 -6.19
CA ALA A 12 1.80 6.88 -5.39
C ALA A 12 3.01 7.77 -5.14
N TYR A 13 2.76 9.05 -4.99
CA TYR A 13 3.79 10.02 -4.63
C TYR A 13 3.82 10.10 -3.11
N LEU A 14 4.83 9.50 -2.50
CA LEU A 14 4.92 9.41 -1.04
C LEU A 14 5.61 10.61 -0.42
N ASP A 15 6.52 11.22 -1.16
CA ASP A 15 7.25 12.36 -0.65
C ASP A 15 6.43 13.62 -0.81
N PRO A 16 6.41 14.47 0.20
CA PRO A 16 5.79 15.76 0.07
C PRO A 16 6.68 16.73 -0.72
N ALA A 17 7.81 16.28 -1.18
CA ALA A 17 8.80 17.14 -1.77
C ALA A 17 8.24 17.89 -2.96
N VAL A 18 8.54 19.13 -3.01
CA VAL A 18 8.12 20.00 -4.05
C VAL A 18 8.98 19.78 -5.28
N GLY A 19 8.39 19.90 -6.44
CA GLY A 19 9.14 19.78 -7.66
C GLY A 19 9.67 18.37 -7.86
N CYS A 20 8.97 17.45 -7.36
CA CYS A 20 9.43 16.08 -7.34
C CYS A 20 9.11 15.36 -8.62
N GLU A 21 9.32 16.00 -9.69
CA GLU A 21 9.09 15.36 -10.97
C GLU A 21 9.90 14.10 -11.09
N GLN A 22 11.03 14.02 -10.40
CA GLN A 22 11.71 12.78 -10.30
C GLN A 22 11.38 12.08 -9.03
N GLY A 23 10.50 12.58 -8.30
CA GLY A 23 10.28 12.13 -6.99
C GLY A 23 9.71 10.84 -6.84
N GLY A 24 9.42 10.49 -7.63
CA GLY A 24 9.27 9.37 -7.20
C GLY A 24 8.07 8.77 -6.88
N ARG A 25 7.39 8.20 -7.84
CA ARG A 25 6.29 7.32 -7.50
C ARG A 25 6.85 6.06 -6.90
N ARG A 26 6.13 5.53 -5.91
CA ARG A 26 6.44 4.26 -5.28
C ARG A 26 5.19 3.42 -5.28
N PRO A 27 5.32 2.09 -5.38
CA PRO A 27 4.12 1.26 -5.27
C PRO A 27 3.70 1.13 -3.82
N ILE A 28 2.40 1.13 -3.62
CA ILE A 28 1.80 0.90 -2.31
C ILE A 28 0.66 -0.10 -2.45
N VAL A 29 0.30 -0.73 -1.32
CA VAL A 29 -0.88 -1.59 -1.23
C VAL A 29 -1.91 -0.88 -0.38
N VAL A 30 -3.14 -0.81 -0.87
CA VAL A 30 -4.27 -0.25 -0.11
C VAL A 30 -4.71 -1.31 0.89
N ILE A 31 -4.56 -1.00 2.18
CA ILE A 31 -4.94 -1.95 3.24
C ILE A 31 -6.18 -1.53 4.00
N SER A 32 -6.69 -0.33 3.75
CA SER A 32 -7.91 0.14 4.38
C SER A 32 -9.09 -0.74 4.02
N SER A 33 -10.05 -0.83 4.96
CA SER A 33 -11.26 -1.57 4.71
C SER A 33 -12.14 -0.83 3.71
N ARG A 34 -13.07 -1.57 3.12
CA ARG A 34 -14.06 -0.96 2.24
C ARG A 34 -14.86 0.11 2.98
N ARG A 35 -15.20 -0.16 4.23
CA ARG A 35 -15.97 0.78 5.04
C ARG A 35 -15.18 2.07 5.29
N TYR A 36 -13.88 1.94 5.61
CA TYR A 36 -13.02 3.11 5.77
C TYR A 36 -13.02 3.95 4.49
N LEU A 37 -12.84 3.30 3.35
CA LEU A 37 -12.75 4.00 2.08
C LEU A 37 -14.05 4.72 1.72
N LYS A 38 -15.18 4.21 2.17
CA LYS A 38 -16.47 4.89 1.96
C LYS A 38 -16.67 6.05 2.92
N THR A 39 -16.24 5.89 4.16
CA THR A 39 -16.48 6.86 5.21
C THR A 39 -15.52 8.04 5.11
N VAL A 40 -14.25 7.74 4.82
CA VAL A 40 -13.21 8.75 4.72
C VAL A 40 -12.80 8.83 3.26
N ASP A 41 -13.55 9.58 2.48
CA ASP A 41 -13.46 9.51 1.02
C ASP A 41 -12.29 10.29 0.43
N THR A 42 -11.50 10.96 1.26
CA THR A 42 -10.32 11.68 0.80
C THR A 42 -9.01 10.98 1.13
N LEU A 43 -9.06 9.94 1.95
CA LEU A 43 -7.85 9.28 2.47
C LEU A 43 -7.87 7.79 2.18
N LEU A 44 -6.72 7.18 2.36
CA LEU A 44 -6.58 5.72 2.37
C LEU A 44 -5.47 5.34 3.34
N ILE A 45 -5.47 4.08 3.76
CA ILE A 45 -4.39 3.54 4.57
C ILE A 45 -3.61 2.57 3.70
N SER A 46 -2.29 2.69 3.73
CA SER A 46 -1.42 1.94 2.82
C SER A 46 -0.20 1.40 3.53
N VAL A 47 0.46 0.44 2.88
CA VAL A 47 1.85 0.07 3.21
C VAL A 47 2.66 0.19 1.94
N PRO A 48 3.93 0.61 2.05
CA PRO A 48 4.78 0.71 0.88
C PRO A 48 5.29 -0.66 0.44
N VAL A 49 5.77 -0.72 -0.78
CA VAL A 49 6.35 -1.94 -1.35
C VAL A 49 7.82 -1.69 -1.65
N THR A 50 8.66 -2.65 -1.27
CA THR A 50 10.08 -2.62 -1.58
C THR A 50 10.43 -3.73 -2.54
N SER A 51 11.44 -3.49 -3.39
CA SER A 51 11.98 -4.53 -4.25
C SER A 51 13.11 -5.31 -3.58
N VAL A 52 13.47 -4.94 -2.36
CA VAL A 52 14.58 -5.55 -1.63
C VAL A 52 14.04 -6.62 -0.70
N ASP A 53 14.54 -7.84 -0.86
CA ASP A 53 14.19 -8.95 0.02
C ASP A 53 15.16 -8.94 1.21
N ARG A 54 14.66 -8.49 2.35
CA ARG A 54 15.47 -8.44 3.57
C ARG A 54 15.37 -9.71 4.39
N GLY A 55 14.51 -10.64 3.97
CA GLY A 55 14.30 -11.88 4.71
C GLY A 55 13.50 -11.69 5.98
N TRP A 56 12.86 -10.54 6.16
CA TRP A 56 12.07 -10.29 7.37
C TRP A 56 10.69 -10.93 7.21
N PRO A 57 10.20 -11.62 8.25
CA PRO A 57 8.90 -12.31 8.11
C PRO A 57 7.72 -11.35 7.92
N ASN A 58 7.86 -10.11 8.39
CA ASN A 58 6.79 -9.12 8.21
C ASN A 58 6.86 -8.38 6.88
N HIS A 59 7.84 -8.67 6.05
CA HIS A 59 7.84 -8.21 4.67
C HIS A 59 7.16 -9.28 3.84
N VAL A 60 5.94 -9.00 3.41
CA VAL A 60 5.06 -9.99 2.79
C VAL A 60 5.25 -9.95 1.27
N PRO A 61 5.68 -11.07 0.67
CA PRO A 61 5.82 -11.09 -0.78
C PRO A 61 4.47 -10.89 -1.44
N LEU A 62 4.45 -10.07 -2.47
CA LEU A 62 3.21 -9.77 -3.18
C LEU A 62 2.78 -10.97 -4.01
N THR A 63 1.54 -11.38 -3.85
CA THR A 63 0.92 -12.39 -4.69
C THR A 63 -0.39 -11.82 -5.22
N GLY A 64 -0.78 -12.28 -6.41
CA GLY A 64 -1.97 -11.78 -7.06
C GLY A 64 -1.63 -11.33 -8.47
N GLN A 65 -2.42 -10.42 -9.00
CA GLN A 65 -2.22 -9.91 -10.35
C GLN A 65 -1.63 -8.52 -10.27
N SER A 66 -0.35 -8.41 -10.57
CA SER A 66 0.36 -7.15 -10.41
C SER A 66 1.53 -7.05 -11.38
N ASP A 67 1.77 -5.83 -11.83
CA ASP A 67 2.98 -5.51 -12.58
C ASP A 67 4.16 -5.26 -11.64
N VAL A 68 3.92 -5.27 -10.33
CA VAL A 68 4.94 -4.96 -9.34
C VAL A 68 5.37 -6.25 -8.66
N VAL A 69 6.67 -6.46 -8.59
CA VAL A 69 7.27 -7.56 -7.85
C VAL A 69 7.98 -6.98 -6.64
N GLY A 70 7.70 -7.55 -5.48
CA GLY A 70 8.33 -7.04 -4.26
C GLY A 70 7.63 -7.52 -3.01
N TRP A 71 7.87 -6.80 -1.94
CA TRP A 71 7.40 -7.15 -0.60
C TRP A 71 6.69 -5.96 0.03
N ALA A 72 5.54 -6.22 0.65
CA ALA A 72 4.82 -5.20 1.41
C ALA A 72 5.55 -4.97 2.74
N VAL A 73 5.86 -3.71 3.03
CA VAL A 73 6.60 -3.32 4.23
C VAL A 73 5.59 -3.01 5.32
N THR A 74 5.22 -4.01 6.09
CA THR A 74 4.07 -3.92 6.99
C THR A 74 4.34 -3.11 8.25
N GLU A 75 5.61 -2.82 8.55
CA GLU A 75 5.94 -1.97 9.70
C GLU A 75 5.84 -0.48 9.39
N GLN A 76 5.45 -0.12 8.17
CA GLN A 76 5.35 1.28 7.78
C GLN A 76 3.96 1.61 7.22
N PRO A 77 2.90 1.32 7.96
CA PRO A 77 1.59 1.75 7.49
C PRO A 77 1.48 3.26 7.54
N ARG A 78 0.79 3.82 6.57
CA ARG A 78 0.67 5.27 6.53
C ARG A 78 -0.62 5.67 5.84
N VAL A 79 -1.20 6.75 6.35
CA VAL A 79 -2.38 7.34 5.74
C VAL A 79 -1.93 8.27 4.62
N LEU A 80 -2.56 8.15 3.48
CA LEU A 80 -2.28 8.99 2.32
C LEU A 80 -3.55 9.69 1.87
N SER A 81 -3.39 10.90 1.35
CA SER A 81 -4.45 11.53 0.58
C SER A 81 -4.60 10.81 -0.75
N ARG A 82 -5.83 10.64 -1.21
CA ARG A 82 -6.07 10.00 -2.50
C ARG A 82 -5.44 10.76 -3.65
N ASP A 83 -5.18 12.06 -3.45
CA ASP A 83 -4.47 12.88 -4.45
C ASP A 83 -3.06 12.36 -4.74
N ARG A 84 -2.50 11.59 -3.82
CA ARG A 84 -1.17 11.03 -4.00
C ARG A 84 -1.15 9.87 -4.97
N LEU A 85 -2.29 9.28 -5.26
CA LEU A 85 -2.36 8.13 -6.16
C LEU A 85 -2.16 8.57 -7.60
N SER A 86 -1.32 7.85 -8.31
CA SER A 86 -1.03 8.12 -9.72
C SER A 86 -1.77 7.14 -10.62
N THR A 87 -1.28 5.93 -10.75
CA THR A 87 -1.89 4.92 -11.62
C THR A 87 -2.02 3.60 -10.89
N PRO A 88 -3.07 2.84 -11.19
CA PRO A 88 -3.19 1.50 -10.60
C PRO A 88 -2.10 0.58 -11.15
N ALA A 89 -1.69 -0.37 -10.32
CA ALA A 89 -0.60 -1.28 -10.65
C ALA A 89 -0.96 -2.74 -10.43
N GLY A 90 -2.21 -3.03 -10.09
CA GLY A 90 -2.64 -4.40 -9.92
C GLY A 90 -3.40 -4.60 -8.63
N GLN A 91 -3.45 -5.83 -8.20
CA GLN A 91 -4.19 -6.20 -6.99
C GLN A 91 -3.55 -7.42 -6.36
N VAL A 92 -3.35 -7.37 -5.04
CA VAL A 92 -2.84 -8.53 -4.31
C VAL A 92 -3.98 -9.52 -4.08
N SER A 93 -3.61 -10.78 -3.85
CA SER A 93 -4.58 -11.81 -3.55
C SER A 93 -5.22 -11.55 -2.18
N THR A 94 -6.37 -12.17 -1.97
CA THR A 94 -7.06 -12.08 -0.68
C THR A 94 -6.17 -12.55 0.46
N GLU A 95 -5.45 -13.64 0.24
CA GLU A 95 -4.55 -14.19 1.25
C GLU A 95 -3.41 -13.23 1.56
N CYS A 96 -2.86 -12.61 0.53
CA CYS A 96 -1.79 -11.65 0.70
C CYS A 96 -2.26 -10.46 1.53
N LEU A 97 -3.41 -9.90 1.20
CA LEU A 97 -3.97 -8.78 1.94
C LEU A 97 -4.23 -9.13 3.39
N LYS A 98 -4.76 -10.33 3.62
CA LYS A 98 -5.03 -10.80 4.98
C LYS A 98 -3.74 -10.87 5.78
N LEU A 99 -2.68 -11.41 5.20
CA LEU A 99 -1.40 -11.54 5.88
C LEU A 99 -0.78 -10.17 6.17
N ILE A 100 -0.87 -9.26 5.21
CA ILE A 100 -0.39 -7.89 5.40
C ILE A 100 -1.11 -7.26 6.59
N ARG A 101 -2.44 -7.38 6.63
CA ARG A 101 -3.23 -6.80 7.72
C ARG A 101 -2.91 -7.42 9.07
N GLN A 102 -2.61 -8.72 9.10
CA GLN A 102 -2.21 -9.37 10.34
C GLN A 102 -0.93 -8.78 10.89
N TRP A 103 0.07 -8.58 10.04
CA TRP A 103 1.34 -8.00 10.49
C TRP A 103 1.18 -6.55 10.92
N VAL A 104 0.36 -5.78 10.21
CA VAL A 104 0.08 -4.40 10.64
C VAL A 104 -0.59 -4.40 12.00
N HIS A 105 -1.55 -5.29 12.22
CA HIS A 105 -2.23 -5.41 13.50
C HIS A 105 -1.25 -5.76 14.61
N GLU A 106 -0.35 -6.69 14.35
CA GLU A 106 0.66 -7.10 15.31
C GLU A 106 1.58 -5.95 15.69
N SER A 107 1.83 -5.04 14.78
CA SER A 107 2.74 -3.94 15.05
C SER A 107 2.15 -2.87 15.96
N VAL A 108 0.84 -2.89 16.20
CA VAL A 108 0.15 -1.89 17.04
C VAL A 108 -0.58 -2.53 18.22
N SER A 109 -0.50 -3.84 18.37
CA SER A 109 -1.20 -4.55 19.45
C SER A 109 -0.21 -5.13 20.42
N ASP A 110 -0.56 -5.15 21.69
CA ASP A 110 0.26 -5.77 22.74
C ASP A 110 -0.01 -7.25 22.84
#